data_609eb6312ff2e5d5d2f0c2fc3cbac467
#
_entry.id   609eb6312ff2e5d5d2f0c2fc3cbac467
#
_cell.length_a   1.000
_cell.length_b   1.000
_cell.length_c   1.000
_cell.angle_alpha   90.00
_cell.angle_beta   90.00
_cell.angle_gamma   90.00
#
_symmetry.space_group_name_H-M   'P 1'
#
loop_
_entity.id
_entity.type
_entity.pdbx_description
1 polymer ?
#
loop_
_entity_poly.entity_id
_entity_poly.type
_entity_poly.pdbx_seq_one_letter_code
_entity_poly.pdbx_strand_id
1 'polypeptide(L)'
;GEAKRAIAEQIPGISYVMEEESKAIQADVVVEAVGTPQAVSSAVLLARPGGSIVLMGNPSGDLAMEKNVYWRILRKQLKLMGTWNSSYEKDEACDWTEALDALSKKKIPAQTLITHCFPSEKLMDGLELMKNHKEPYCKVMVSWE
;
A
#
# COMPACT_ATOMS: atom_id res chain seq x y z
N GLY A 1 12.06 2.79 -4.43
CA GLY A 1 13.53 3.03 -4.45
C GLY A 1 14.25 1.97 -3.61
N GLU A 2 15.57 1.94 -3.68
CA GLU A 2 16.45 0.91 -3.08
C GLU A 2 16.20 0.67 -1.58
N ALA A 3 16.00 1.72 -0.80
CA ALA A 3 15.75 1.59 0.64
C ALA A 3 14.45 0.81 0.96
N LYS A 4 13.40 0.99 0.17
CA LYS A 4 12.15 0.22 0.32
C LYS A 4 12.31 -1.21 -0.17
N ARG A 5 13.14 -1.44 -1.19
CA ARG A 5 13.52 -2.79 -1.65
C ARG A 5 14.21 -3.55 -0.53
N ALA A 6 15.22 -2.95 0.10
CA ALA A 6 15.95 -3.57 1.20
C ALA A 6 15.05 -3.95 2.40
N ILE A 7 13.99 -3.18 2.67
CA ILE A 7 13.00 -3.53 3.70
C ILE A 7 12.13 -4.70 3.23
N ALA A 8 11.62 -4.65 1.99
CA ALA A 8 10.75 -5.69 1.46
C ALA A 8 11.44 -7.06 1.37
N GLU A 9 12.71 -7.10 0.99
CA GLU A 9 13.52 -8.32 0.90
C GLU A 9 13.74 -9.02 2.26
N GLN A 10 13.54 -8.31 3.37
CA GLN A 10 13.57 -8.91 4.72
C GLN A 10 12.26 -9.61 5.09
N ILE A 11 11.20 -9.45 4.30
CA ILE A 11 9.87 -10.00 4.60
C ILE A 11 9.65 -11.25 3.75
N PRO A 12 9.55 -12.44 4.37
CA PRO A 12 9.33 -13.67 3.62
C PRO A 12 8.07 -13.62 2.75
N GLY A 13 8.18 -14.10 1.52
CA GLY A 13 7.06 -14.16 0.58
C GLY A 13 6.74 -12.85 -0.14
N ILE A 14 7.51 -11.78 0.10
CA ILE A 14 7.39 -10.50 -0.60
C ILE A 14 8.52 -10.33 -1.61
N SER A 15 8.17 -9.89 -2.80
CA SER A 15 9.12 -9.48 -3.83
C SER A 15 8.91 -8.00 -4.16
N TYR A 16 9.98 -7.23 -4.09
CA TYR A 16 9.94 -5.85 -4.52
C TYR A 16 10.25 -5.74 -6.01
N VAL A 17 9.34 -5.16 -6.77
CA VAL A 17 9.44 -5.06 -8.23
C VAL A 17 9.48 -3.58 -8.62
N MET A 18 10.43 -3.20 -9.46
CA MET A 18 10.47 -1.87 -10.07
C MET A 18 9.47 -1.79 -11.22
N GLU A 19 9.11 -0.57 -11.62
CA GLU A 19 8.11 -0.34 -12.67
C GLU A 19 8.48 -1.03 -13.99
N GLU A 20 9.74 -0.96 -14.37
CA GLU A 20 10.25 -1.58 -15.61
C GLU A 20 10.13 -3.11 -15.59
N GLU A 21 10.34 -3.72 -14.44
CA GLU A 21 10.27 -5.16 -14.21
C GLU A 21 8.82 -5.65 -14.12
N SER A 22 7.90 -4.77 -13.75
CA SER A 22 6.50 -5.11 -13.49
C SER A 22 5.70 -5.45 -14.76
N LYS A 23 6.18 -5.07 -15.94
CA LYS A 23 5.45 -5.21 -17.23
C LYS A 23 5.06 -6.63 -17.58
N ALA A 24 5.77 -7.64 -17.08
CA ALA A 24 5.48 -9.06 -17.30
C ALA A 24 4.53 -9.65 -16.24
N ILE A 25 4.22 -8.91 -15.19
CA ILE A 25 3.40 -9.40 -14.08
C ILE A 25 1.93 -9.47 -14.52
N GLN A 26 1.27 -10.57 -14.14
CA GLN A 26 -0.15 -10.78 -14.28
C GLN A 26 -0.69 -11.25 -12.92
N ALA A 27 -1.22 -10.32 -12.14
CA ALA A 27 -1.66 -10.59 -10.77
C ALA A 27 -3.15 -10.96 -10.70
N ASP A 28 -3.50 -11.88 -9.83
CA ASP A 28 -4.89 -12.24 -9.52
C ASP A 28 -5.65 -11.09 -8.87
N VAL A 29 -4.96 -10.41 -7.93
CA VAL A 29 -5.48 -9.26 -7.20
C VAL A 29 -4.40 -8.16 -7.20
N VAL A 30 -4.81 -6.94 -7.53
CA VAL A 30 -3.96 -5.75 -7.45
C VAL A 30 -4.56 -4.78 -6.45
N VAL A 31 -3.79 -4.32 -5.49
CA VAL A 31 -4.19 -3.26 -4.56
C VAL A 31 -3.55 -1.95 -5.03
N GLU A 32 -4.37 -1.00 -5.46
CA GLU A 32 -3.95 0.36 -5.79
C GLU A 32 -4.04 1.21 -4.51
N ALA A 33 -2.91 1.72 -4.03
CA ALA A 33 -2.78 2.37 -2.72
C ALA A 33 -2.14 3.77 -2.80
N VAL A 34 -2.11 4.39 -3.99
CA VAL A 34 -1.45 5.68 -4.24
C VAL A 34 -2.47 6.78 -4.56
N GLY A 35 -3.47 6.48 -5.40
CA GLY A 35 -4.52 7.43 -5.79
C GLY A 35 -4.11 8.38 -6.92
N THR A 36 -3.17 8.00 -7.79
CA THR A 36 -2.83 8.80 -8.98
C THR A 36 -3.35 8.14 -10.27
N PRO A 37 -3.61 8.92 -11.34
CA PRO A 37 -4.01 8.37 -12.64
C PRO A 37 -3.05 7.30 -13.16
N GLN A 38 -1.74 7.49 -12.94
CA GLN A 38 -0.69 6.55 -13.33
C GLN A 38 -0.78 5.24 -12.53
N ALA A 39 -0.99 5.32 -11.21
CA ALA A 39 -1.10 4.15 -10.35
C ALA A 39 -2.34 3.32 -10.70
N VAL A 40 -3.48 3.97 -10.94
CA VAL A 40 -4.72 3.30 -11.39
C VAL A 40 -4.50 2.63 -12.75
N SER A 41 -3.87 3.32 -13.68
CA SER A 41 -3.55 2.75 -15.01
C SER A 41 -2.61 1.54 -14.89
N SER A 42 -1.58 1.64 -14.05
CA SER A 42 -0.66 0.53 -13.77
C SER A 42 -1.39 -0.67 -13.16
N ALA A 43 -2.32 -0.44 -12.23
CA ALA A 43 -3.12 -1.50 -11.64
C ALA A 43 -3.92 -2.28 -12.70
N VAL A 44 -4.53 -1.56 -13.66
CA VAL A 44 -5.27 -2.19 -14.78
C VAL A 44 -4.33 -3.02 -15.69
N LEU A 45 -3.10 -2.54 -15.90
CA LEU A 45 -2.13 -3.26 -16.71
C LEU A 45 -1.64 -4.53 -16.03
N LEU A 46 -1.40 -4.49 -14.72
CA LEU A 46 -0.86 -5.58 -13.90
C LEU A 46 -1.87 -6.68 -13.62
N ALA A 47 -3.17 -6.37 -13.55
CA ALA A 47 -4.20 -7.36 -13.32
C ALA A 47 -4.30 -8.34 -14.50
N ARG A 48 -4.34 -9.66 -14.21
CA ARG A 48 -4.61 -10.68 -15.26
C ARG A 48 -6.06 -10.62 -15.75
N PRO A 49 -6.38 -11.23 -16.89
CA PRO A 49 -7.78 -11.40 -17.29
C PRO A 49 -8.61 -12.12 -16.21
N GLY A 50 -9.79 -11.57 -15.90
CA GLY A 50 -10.65 -12.05 -14.81
C GLY A 50 -10.18 -11.66 -13.40
N GLY A 51 -9.07 -10.92 -13.27
CA GLY A 51 -8.52 -10.48 -12.00
C GLY A 51 -9.34 -9.36 -11.32
N SER A 52 -8.92 -9.01 -10.11
CA SER A 52 -9.56 -7.99 -9.29
C SER A 52 -8.61 -6.84 -8.98
N ILE A 53 -9.15 -5.62 -8.92
CA ILE A 53 -8.43 -4.44 -8.49
C ILE A 53 -9.16 -3.85 -7.27
N VAL A 54 -8.43 -3.67 -6.18
CA VAL A 54 -8.92 -2.98 -4.97
C VAL A 54 -8.37 -1.56 -4.99
N LEU A 55 -9.27 -0.58 -5.09
CA LEU A 55 -8.94 0.84 -5.06
C LEU A 55 -8.97 1.33 -3.61
N MET A 56 -7.80 1.62 -3.07
CA MET A 56 -7.58 2.09 -1.69
C MET A 56 -6.90 3.46 -1.66
N GLY A 57 -6.18 3.82 -2.73
CA GLY A 57 -5.49 5.11 -2.83
C GLY A 57 -6.47 6.28 -2.81
N ASN A 58 -6.22 7.27 -1.95
CA ASN A 58 -7.06 8.47 -1.86
C ASN A 58 -6.55 9.53 -2.85
N PRO A 59 -7.31 9.85 -3.92
CA PRO A 59 -6.86 10.78 -4.93
C PRO A 59 -6.86 12.23 -4.41
N SER A 60 -5.82 12.98 -4.73
CA SER A 60 -5.70 14.42 -4.44
C SER A 60 -6.28 15.32 -5.53
N GLY A 61 -6.77 14.74 -6.64
CA GLY A 61 -7.34 15.45 -7.78
C GLY A 61 -8.07 14.48 -8.72
N ASP A 62 -8.49 14.95 -9.87
CA ASP A 62 -9.24 14.15 -10.84
C ASP A 62 -8.40 12.98 -11.38
N LEU A 63 -9.03 11.81 -11.51
CA LEU A 63 -8.44 10.62 -12.08
C LEU A 63 -8.76 10.51 -13.58
N ALA A 64 -7.91 11.05 -14.42
CA ALA A 64 -8.02 10.87 -15.87
C ALA A 64 -7.49 9.49 -16.27
N MET A 65 -8.24 8.79 -17.11
CA MET A 65 -7.86 7.48 -17.65
C MET A 65 -7.89 7.52 -19.18
N GLU A 66 -6.82 7.03 -19.82
CA GLU A 66 -6.79 6.88 -21.26
C GLU A 66 -7.79 5.83 -21.76
N LYS A 67 -8.39 6.06 -22.92
CA LYS A 67 -9.36 5.16 -23.55
C LYS A 67 -8.84 3.72 -23.68
N ASN A 68 -7.58 3.54 -24.02
CA ASN A 68 -6.97 2.22 -24.18
C ASN A 68 -6.82 1.47 -22.84
N VAL A 69 -6.62 2.18 -21.72
CA VAL A 69 -6.59 1.61 -20.37
C VAL A 69 -8.00 1.19 -19.96
N TYR A 70 -9.01 2.05 -20.17
CA TYR A 70 -10.41 1.69 -19.94
C TYR A 70 -10.83 0.45 -20.73
N TRP A 71 -10.45 0.36 -21.99
CA TRP A 71 -10.74 -0.82 -22.82
C TRP A 71 -10.11 -2.12 -22.27
N ARG A 72 -8.98 -2.03 -21.59
CA ARG A 72 -8.39 -3.21 -20.94
C ARG A 72 -9.25 -3.70 -19.77
N ILE A 73 -9.91 -2.80 -19.02
CA ILE A 73 -10.86 -3.20 -17.98
C ILE A 73 -11.96 -4.08 -18.59
N LEU A 74 -12.54 -3.64 -19.71
CA LEU A 74 -13.58 -4.38 -20.40
C LEU A 74 -13.07 -5.73 -20.98
N ARG A 75 -11.98 -5.67 -21.73
CA ARG A 75 -11.46 -6.86 -22.44
C ARG A 75 -10.89 -7.91 -21.49
N LYS A 76 -10.32 -7.49 -20.38
CA LYS A 76 -9.84 -8.40 -19.33
C LYS A 76 -10.94 -8.83 -18.36
N GLN A 77 -12.16 -8.27 -18.46
CA GLN A 77 -13.28 -8.54 -17.56
C GLN A 77 -12.89 -8.36 -16.09
N LEU A 78 -12.23 -7.22 -15.78
CA LEU A 78 -11.72 -6.94 -14.45
C LEU A 78 -12.84 -6.58 -13.49
N LYS A 79 -12.67 -6.96 -12.22
CA LYS A 79 -13.51 -6.54 -11.10
C LYS A 79 -12.82 -5.37 -10.40
N LEU A 80 -13.48 -4.21 -10.33
CA LEU A 80 -12.99 -3.05 -9.60
C LEU A 80 -13.82 -2.89 -8.33
N MET A 81 -13.14 -2.82 -7.19
CA MET A 81 -13.75 -2.69 -5.87
C MET A 81 -13.12 -1.52 -5.15
N GLY A 82 -13.94 -0.64 -4.59
CA GLY A 82 -13.48 0.40 -3.68
C GLY A 82 -13.39 -0.12 -2.25
N THR A 83 -12.44 0.40 -1.49
CA THR A 83 -12.42 0.27 -0.03
C THR A 83 -12.17 1.63 0.58
N TRP A 84 -12.65 1.85 1.79
CA TRP A 84 -12.51 3.13 2.47
C TRP A 84 -11.91 2.91 3.86
N ASN A 85 -12.57 3.33 4.90
CA ASN A 85 -12.07 3.15 6.25
C ASN A 85 -12.17 1.70 6.72
N SER A 86 -11.36 1.34 7.73
CA SER A 86 -11.49 0.08 8.43
C SER A 86 -12.84 -0.03 9.14
N SER A 87 -13.43 -1.21 9.13
CA SER A 87 -14.61 -1.50 9.92
C SER A 87 -14.26 -1.56 11.41
N TYR A 88 -15.17 -1.11 12.25
CA TYR A 88 -15.10 -1.27 13.69
C TYR A 88 -16.47 -1.69 14.22
N GLU A 89 -16.53 -2.88 14.79
CA GLU A 89 -17.69 -3.41 15.49
C GLU A 89 -17.31 -3.71 16.94
N LYS A 90 -18.12 -3.24 17.89
CA LYS A 90 -17.88 -3.53 19.29
C LYS A 90 -18.26 -4.98 19.56
N ASP A 91 -17.35 -5.73 20.18
CA ASP A 91 -17.53 -7.13 20.57
C ASP A 91 -17.69 -8.14 19.40
N GLU A 92 -17.43 -7.72 18.15
CA GLU A 92 -17.42 -8.57 16.96
C GLU A 92 -16.05 -8.56 16.24
N ALA A 93 -15.85 -9.54 15.36
CA ALA A 93 -14.67 -9.56 14.51
C ALA A 93 -14.74 -8.41 13.49
N CYS A 94 -13.73 -7.57 13.48
CA CYS A 94 -13.62 -6.42 12.60
C CYS A 94 -12.16 -6.20 12.18
N ASP A 95 -11.92 -5.30 11.24
CA ASP A 95 -10.55 -5.02 10.73
C ASP A 95 -9.55 -4.68 11.85
N TRP A 96 -10.01 -4.01 12.91
CA TRP A 96 -9.16 -3.66 14.06
C TRP A 96 -8.76 -4.88 14.89
N THR A 97 -9.72 -5.74 15.20
CA THR A 97 -9.44 -6.97 15.98
C THR A 97 -8.60 -7.94 15.17
N GLU A 98 -8.85 -8.07 13.87
CA GLU A 98 -8.06 -8.92 12.97
C GLU A 98 -6.62 -8.40 12.82
N ALA A 99 -6.42 -7.08 12.68
CA ALA A 99 -5.09 -6.48 12.62
C ALA A 99 -4.30 -6.69 13.91
N LEU A 100 -4.93 -6.49 15.08
CA LEU A 100 -4.31 -6.73 16.39
C LEU A 100 -3.96 -8.21 16.59
N ASP A 101 -4.83 -9.12 16.18
CA ASP A 101 -4.56 -10.56 16.22
C ASP A 101 -3.36 -10.93 15.33
N ALA A 102 -3.32 -10.37 14.11
CA ALA A 102 -2.21 -10.61 13.19
C ALA A 102 -0.88 -10.05 13.71
N LEU A 103 -0.89 -8.90 14.38
CA LEU A 103 0.29 -8.33 15.04
C LEU A 103 0.74 -9.19 16.22
N SER A 104 -0.19 -9.61 17.10
CA SER A 104 0.10 -10.43 18.28
C SER A 104 0.69 -11.80 17.91
N LYS A 105 0.18 -12.39 16.84
CA LYS A 105 0.66 -13.66 16.25
C LYS A 105 1.90 -13.50 15.36
N LYS A 106 2.48 -12.29 15.28
CA LYS A 106 3.65 -11.97 14.43
C LYS A 106 3.47 -12.32 12.94
N LYS A 107 2.23 -12.33 12.45
CA LYS A 107 1.93 -12.49 11.02
C LYS A 107 2.30 -11.25 10.21
N ILE A 108 2.28 -10.07 10.86
CA ILE A 108 2.72 -8.80 10.28
C ILE A 108 4.08 -8.45 10.88
N PRO A 109 5.15 -8.29 10.08
CA PRO A 109 6.48 -7.98 10.54
C PRO A 109 6.62 -6.48 10.87
N ALA A 110 5.85 -5.99 11.85
CA ALA A 110 5.76 -4.57 12.18
C ALA A 110 7.13 -3.96 12.52
N GLN A 111 7.99 -4.70 13.21
CA GLN A 111 9.33 -4.23 13.60
C GLN A 111 10.22 -3.94 12.38
N THR A 112 10.12 -4.73 11.32
CA THR A 112 10.86 -4.50 10.07
C THR A 112 10.38 -3.24 9.35
N LEU A 113 9.10 -2.88 9.53
CA LEU A 113 8.52 -1.70 8.89
C LEU A 113 8.78 -0.41 9.66
N ILE A 114 9.04 -0.47 10.98
CA ILE A 114 9.34 0.72 11.80
C ILE A 114 10.79 1.11 11.58
N THR A 115 11.00 2.19 10.82
CA THR A 115 12.34 2.70 10.50
C THR A 115 12.84 3.76 11.47
N HIS A 116 11.91 4.49 12.09
CA HIS A 116 12.23 5.60 13.01
C HIS A 116 11.28 5.58 14.19
N CYS A 117 11.83 5.82 15.37
CA CYS A 117 11.06 6.00 16.59
C CYS A 117 11.60 7.24 17.33
N PHE A 118 10.74 8.20 17.58
CA PHE A 118 11.05 9.43 18.29
C PHE A 118 10.37 9.45 19.65
N PRO A 119 10.99 10.02 20.69
CA PRO A 119 10.26 10.33 21.91
C PRO A 119 9.26 11.47 21.66
N SER A 120 8.25 11.59 22.49
CA SER A 120 7.16 12.58 22.33
C SER A 120 7.64 14.02 22.18
N GLU A 121 8.71 14.40 22.87
CA GLU A 121 9.32 15.72 22.80
C GLU A 121 9.91 16.03 21.42
N LYS A 122 10.20 15.00 20.62
CA LYS A 122 10.74 15.10 19.26
C LYS A 122 9.70 14.78 18.17
N LEU A 123 8.41 14.88 18.49
CA LEU A 123 7.33 14.69 17.51
C LEU A 123 7.55 15.53 16.24
N MET A 124 7.95 16.78 16.41
CA MET A 124 8.18 17.70 15.29
C MET A 124 9.32 17.24 14.37
N ASP A 125 10.38 16.66 14.93
CA ASP A 125 11.51 16.13 14.14
C ASP A 125 11.03 14.98 13.24
N GLY A 126 10.17 14.12 13.76
CA GLY A 126 9.54 13.03 12.98
C GLY A 126 8.65 13.55 11.85
N LEU A 127 7.85 14.59 12.10
CA LEU A 127 7.01 15.23 11.08
C LEU A 127 7.86 15.92 9.99
N GLU A 128 8.93 16.61 10.39
CA GLU A 128 9.86 17.24 9.46
C GLU A 128 10.63 16.24 8.60
N LEU A 129 11.04 15.11 9.19
CA LEU A 129 11.67 14.02 8.45
C LEU A 129 10.76 13.55 7.31
N MET A 130 9.48 13.29 7.62
CA MET A 130 8.50 12.84 6.62
C MET A 130 8.21 13.92 5.57
N LYS A 131 8.00 15.18 6.00
CA LYS A 131 7.68 16.29 5.10
C LYS A 131 8.80 16.61 4.12
N ASN A 132 10.03 16.59 4.59
CA ASN A 132 11.19 17.05 3.83
C ASN A 132 11.95 15.88 3.15
N HIS A 133 11.50 14.62 3.36
CA HIS A 133 12.16 13.41 2.83
C HIS A 133 13.68 13.42 3.07
N LYS A 134 14.10 13.86 4.29
CA LYS A 134 15.52 14.02 4.63
C LYS A 134 16.31 12.71 4.49
N GLU A 135 15.65 11.60 4.74
CA GLU A 135 16.20 10.26 4.57
C GLU A 135 15.07 9.26 4.24
N PRO A 136 15.39 8.07 3.73
CA PRO A 136 14.38 7.04 3.45
C PRO A 136 13.68 6.58 4.72
N TYR A 137 12.36 6.50 4.69
CA TYR A 137 11.54 5.98 5.79
C TYR A 137 10.42 5.07 5.29
N CYS A 138 9.92 4.20 6.17
CA CYS A 138 8.72 3.40 5.95
C CYS A 138 7.64 3.77 6.97
N LYS A 139 7.85 3.42 8.26
CA LYS A 139 6.99 3.84 9.36
C LYS A 139 7.78 4.68 10.34
N VAL A 140 7.25 5.84 10.66
CA VAL A 140 7.78 6.75 11.68
C VAL A 140 6.83 6.70 12.87
N MET A 141 7.35 6.35 14.03
CA MET A 141 6.61 6.20 15.27
C MET A 141 7.04 7.24 16.30
N VAL A 142 6.13 7.54 17.21
CA VAL A 142 6.41 8.38 18.40
C VAL A 142 6.07 7.56 19.63
N SER A 143 7.01 7.48 20.59
CA SER A 143 6.80 6.90 21.91
C SER A 143 6.36 7.98 22.90
N TRP A 144 5.39 7.64 23.74
CA TRP A 144 4.82 8.50 24.79
C TRP A 144 5.19 8.03 26.19
N GLU A 145 6.22 7.20 26.29
CA GLU A 145 6.76 6.72 27.57
C GLU A 145 7.76 7.70 28.17
#